data_9e2d3f933d4f225ead0cd212075b8544
#
_entry.id   9e2d3f933d4f225ead0cd212075b8544
#
_cell.length_a   1.000
_cell.length_b   1.000
_cell.length_c   1.000
_cell.angle_alpha   90.00
_cell.angle_beta   90.00
_cell.angle_gamma   90.00
#
_symmetry.space_group_name_H-M   'P 1'
#
loop_
_entity.id
_entity.type
_entity.pdbx_description
1 polymer ?
#
loop_
_entity_poly.entity_id
_entity_poly.type
_entity_poly.pdbx_seq_one_letter_code
_entity_poly.pdbx_strand_id
1 'polypeptide(L)'
;MEASGSPSLVLVEQHEALRDGLAVLLERRGFEVRGCATTAARGEEVIAERQPDVAVVGVDLPDERGTELVRRLNDCPPCPKFLIYTGLTDPDLLEAAYRSGARGLVAKPAGLDVLVDALREVWRGGRYFDRSFAANGTNGNGNGAAKTLSPRESEILALLAQGLTGEEIAKRLVLSPETVRTHIRNAMEKLDARTRTEAVVKALDLEEIQR
;
A
#
# COMPACT_ATOMS: atom_id res chain seq x y z
N MET A 1 -21.87 -1.84 0.34
CA MET A 1 -21.93 -2.70 1.53
C MET A 1 -20.61 -2.51 2.24
N GLU A 2 -20.58 -1.64 3.26
CA GLU A 2 -19.36 -1.39 4.04
C GLU A 2 -19.03 -2.66 4.79
N ALA A 3 -17.80 -3.15 4.62
CA ALA A 3 -17.28 -4.29 5.36
C ALA A 3 -17.11 -3.88 6.83
N SER A 4 -18.12 -4.18 7.65
CA SER A 4 -18.18 -3.90 9.08
C SER A 4 -17.36 -4.94 9.84
N GLY A 5 -16.02 -4.85 9.83
CA GLY A 5 -15.14 -5.78 10.54
C GLY A 5 -13.67 -5.38 10.41
N SER A 6 -12.84 -5.94 11.29
CA SER A 6 -11.38 -5.83 11.15
C SER A 6 -10.92 -6.66 9.95
N PRO A 7 -10.14 -6.10 9.02
CA PRO A 7 -9.63 -6.87 7.88
C PRO A 7 -8.70 -7.99 8.33
N SER A 8 -8.93 -9.19 7.79
CA SER A 8 -8.13 -10.37 8.10
C SER A 8 -6.94 -10.50 7.16
N LEU A 9 -5.78 -10.86 7.71
CA LEU A 9 -4.51 -10.93 7.00
C LEU A 9 -3.84 -12.30 7.11
N VAL A 10 -3.13 -12.67 6.06
CA VAL A 10 -2.05 -13.68 6.10
C VAL A 10 -0.75 -13.00 5.67
N LEU A 11 0.35 -13.29 6.38
CA LEU A 11 1.67 -12.76 6.11
C LEU A 11 2.57 -13.88 5.55
N VAL A 12 3.11 -13.69 4.36
CA VAL A 12 4.09 -14.60 3.74
C VAL A 12 5.43 -13.84 3.63
N GLU A 13 6.33 -14.08 4.57
CA GLU A 13 7.61 -13.37 4.71
C GLU A 13 8.67 -14.32 5.26
N GLN A 14 9.81 -14.41 4.57
CA GLN A 14 10.89 -15.32 4.93
C GLN A 14 11.61 -14.93 6.23
N HIS A 15 11.73 -13.63 6.51
CA HIS A 15 12.44 -13.13 7.70
C HIS A 15 11.52 -13.21 8.93
N GLU A 16 11.75 -14.18 9.81
CA GLU A 16 10.91 -14.45 10.98
C GLU A 16 10.73 -13.22 11.89
N ALA A 17 11.82 -12.54 12.25
CA ALA A 17 11.75 -11.37 13.13
C ALA A 17 10.89 -10.24 12.52
N LEU A 18 10.99 -10.01 11.21
CA LEU A 18 10.16 -9.02 10.52
C LEU A 18 8.70 -9.46 10.48
N ARG A 19 8.44 -10.70 10.11
CA ARG A 19 7.09 -11.28 10.02
C ARG A 19 6.37 -11.20 11.36
N ASP A 20 7.02 -11.66 12.44
CA ASP A 20 6.43 -11.70 13.77
C ASP A 20 6.25 -10.28 14.34
N GLY A 21 7.20 -9.41 14.09
CA GLY A 21 7.07 -7.98 14.42
C GLY A 21 5.91 -7.30 13.69
N LEU A 22 5.77 -7.56 12.39
CA LEU A 22 4.65 -7.04 11.60
C LEU A 22 3.31 -7.57 12.09
N ALA A 23 3.21 -8.86 12.42
CA ALA A 23 1.97 -9.44 12.94
C ALA A 23 1.49 -8.68 14.17
N VAL A 24 2.35 -8.52 15.18
CA VAL A 24 2.03 -7.78 16.42
C VAL A 24 1.64 -6.32 16.13
N LEU A 25 2.39 -5.64 15.23
CA LEU A 25 2.13 -4.24 14.92
C LEU A 25 0.83 -4.05 14.13
N LEU A 26 0.51 -4.94 13.21
CA LEU A 26 -0.73 -4.88 12.43
C LEU A 26 -1.96 -5.20 13.30
N GLU A 27 -1.85 -6.15 14.23
CA GLU A 27 -2.91 -6.42 15.21
C GLU A 27 -3.22 -5.19 16.07
N ARG A 28 -2.20 -4.47 16.52
CA ARG A 28 -2.36 -3.19 17.25
C ARG A 28 -3.01 -2.10 16.40
N ARG A 29 -2.98 -2.21 15.08
CA ARG A 29 -3.61 -1.27 14.14
C ARG A 29 -5.01 -1.72 13.69
N GLY A 30 -5.57 -2.78 14.33
CA GLY A 30 -6.93 -3.27 14.11
C GLY A 30 -7.08 -4.24 12.96
N PHE A 31 -6.01 -4.92 12.55
CA PHE A 31 -6.08 -6.05 11.63
C PHE A 31 -6.13 -7.37 12.40
N GLU A 32 -6.72 -8.40 11.81
CA GLU A 32 -6.72 -9.77 12.34
C GLU A 32 -5.69 -10.61 11.57
N VAL A 33 -4.54 -10.93 12.18
CA VAL A 33 -3.53 -11.79 11.54
C VAL A 33 -3.89 -13.25 11.76
N ARG A 34 -4.47 -13.89 10.73
CA ARG A 34 -4.97 -15.29 10.77
C ARG A 34 -3.91 -16.34 10.54
N GLY A 35 -2.73 -15.94 10.05
CA GLY A 35 -1.65 -16.88 9.82
C GLY A 35 -0.40 -16.23 9.23
N CYS A 36 0.69 -16.98 9.35
CA CYS A 36 2.00 -16.58 8.85
C CYS A 36 2.67 -17.76 8.14
N ALA A 37 3.50 -17.46 7.14
CA ALA A 37 4.30 -18.43 6.42
C ALA A 37 5.67 -17.85 6.07
N THR A 38 6.68 -18.72 5.90
CA THR A 38 8.04 -18.35 5.53
C THR A 38 8.39 -18.69 4.08
N THR A 39 7.58 -19.52 3.45
CA THR A 39 7.76 -20.00 2.07
C THR A 39 6.50 -19.78 1.27
N ALA A 40 6.59 -19.76 -0.05
CA ALA A 40 5.44 -19.64 -0.92
C ALA A 40 4.51 -20.86 -0.81
N ALA A 41 5.07 -22.08 -0.79
CA ALA A 41 4.28 -23.30 -0.65
C ALA A 41 3.45 -23.30 0.66
N ARG A 42 4.07 -22.93 1.79
CA ARG A 42 3.35 -22.81 3.05
C ARG A 42 2.36 -21.64 3.04
N GLY A 43 2.70 -20.54 2.36
CA GLY A 43 1.82 -19.39 2.16
C GLY A 43 0.53 -19.76 1.43
N GLU A 44 0.64 -20.56 0.37
CA GLU A 44 -0.50 -21.08 -0.38
C GLU A 44 -1.44 -21.90 0.50
N GLU A 45 -0.89 -22.85 1.28
CA GLU A 45 -1.67 -23.67 2.22
C GLU A 45 -2.40 -22.81 3.26
N VAL A 46 -1.68 -21.88 3.91
CA VAL A 46 -2.26 -21.03 4.95
C VAL A 46 -3.33 -20.09 4.37
N ILE A 47 -3.12 -19.55 3.18
CA ILE A 47 -4.11 -18.72 2.49
C ILE A 47 -5.38 -19.53 2.19
N ALA A 48 -5.23 -20.74 1.68
CA ALA A 48 -6.36 -21.64 1.40
C ALA A 48 -7.14 -22.03 2.65
N GLU A 49 -6.43 -22.33 3.75
CA GLU A 49 -7.05 -22.72 5.03
C GLU A 49 -7.75 -21.54 5.72
N ARG A 50 -7.14 -20.36 5.72
CA ARG A 50 -7.57 -19.20 6.52
C ARG A 50 -8.46 -18.22 5.78
N GLN A 51 -8.47 -18.27 4.46
CA GLN A 51 -9.28 -17.40 3.60
C GLN A 51 -9.25 -15.91 4.04
N PRO A 52 -8.07 -15.26 4.06
CA PRO A 52 -7.96 -13.87 4.52
C PRO A 52 -8.58 -12.90 3.51
N ASP A 53 -8.91 -11.69 3.97
CA ASP A 53 -9.30 -10.60 3.09
C ASP A 53 -8.13 -10.11 2.24
N VAL A 54 -6.92 -10.03 2.85
CA VAL A 54 -5.69 -9.59 2.21
C VAL A 54 -4.53 -10.53 2.56
N ALA A 55 -3.72 -10.88 1.58
CA ALA A 55 -2.45 -11.55 1.78
C ALA A 55 -1.29 -10.58 1.52
N VAL A 56 -0.41 -10.39 2.51
CA VAL A 56 0.83 -9.64 2.39
C VAL A 56 1.94 -10.60 2.03
N VAL A 57 2.59 -10.38 0.89
CA VAL A 57 3.56 -11.32 0.33
C VAL A 57 4.90 -10.62 0.08
N GLY A 58 5.97 -11.16 0.67
CA GLY A 58 7.34 -10.77 0.35
C GLY A 58 7.73 -11.23 -1.06
N VAL A 59 8.60 -10.49 -1.75
CA VAL A 59 9.07 -10.88 -3.08
C VAL A 59 10.05 -12.03 -3.02
N ASP A 60 11.04 -11.93 -2.12
CA ASP A 60 12.07 -12.94 -1.97
C ASP A 60 11.58 -13.98 -0.97
N LEU A 61 11.09 -15.11 -1.48
CA LEU A 61 10.77 -16.29 -0.68
C LEU A 61 11.77 -17.38 -1.03
N PRO A 62 12.04 -18.33 -0.10
CA PRO A 62 13.11 -19.32 -0.30
C PRO A 62 12.89 -20.30 -1.46
N ASP A 63 11.64 -20.52 -1.81
CA ASP A 63 11.22 -21.55 -2.79
C ASP A 63 10.79 -20.98 -4.13
N GLU A 64 10.20 -19.78 -4.17
CA GLU A 64 9.88 -19.08 -5.42
C GLU A 64 9.72 -17.56 -5.19
N ARG A 65 9.59 -16.79 -6.26
CA ARG A 65 9.28 -15.35 -6.13
C ARG A 65 7.83 -15.14 -5.69
N GLY A 66 7.62 -14.25 -4.71
CA GLY A 66 6.27 -13.93 -4.22
C GLY A 66 5.32 -13.42 -5.30
N THR A 67 5.83 -12.78 -6.37
CA THR A 67 5.04 -12.37 -7.54
C THR A 67 4.47 -13.58 -8.31
N GLU A 68 5.20 -14.71 -8.36
CA GLU A 68 4.70 -15.93 -8.99
C GLU A 68 3.64 -16.62 -8.13
N LEU A 69 3.83 -16.66 -6.81
CA LEU A 69 2.80 -17.09 -5.87
C LEU A 69 1.51 -16.30 -6.07
N VAL A 70 1.62 -14.97 -6.09
CA VAL A 70 0.45 -14.08 -6.28
C VAL A 70 -0.22 -14.37 -7.62
N ARG A 71 0.53 -14.49 -8.71
CA ARG A 71 0.00 -14.79 -10.04
C ARG A 71 -0.80 -16.10 -10.04
N ARG A 72 -0.21 -17.16 -9.49
CA ARG A 72 -0.83 -18.48 -9.44
C ARG A 72 -2.13 -18.49 -8.63
N LEU A 73 -2.13 -17.82 -7.46
CA LEU A 73 -3.32 -17.79 -6.60
C LEU A 73 -4.40 -16.84 -7.09
N ASN A 74 -4.02 -15.76 -7.78
CA ASN A 74 -4.99 -14.81 -8.31
C ASN A 74 -5.87 -15.40 -9.42
N ASP A 75 -5.39 -16.45 -10.11
CA ASP A 75 -6.11 -17.17 -11.16
C ASP A 75 -7.08 -18.24 -10.61
N CYS A 76 -7.09 -18.49 -9.29
CA CYS A 76 -7.87 -19.55 -8.64
C CYS A 76 -8.83 -18.99 -7.56
N PRO A 77 -10.01 -18.47 -7.93
CA PRO A 77 -11.00 -17.99 -6.95
C PRO A 77 -11.57 -19.13 -6.06
N PRO A 78 -11.92 -18.85 -4.79
CA PRO A 78 -11.84 -17.56 -4.12
C PRO A 78 -10.40 -17.20 -3.72
N CYS A 79 -9.95 -16.00 -4.07
CA CYS A 79 -8.62 -15.53 -3.71
C CYS A 79 -8.70 -14.23 -2.88
N PRO A 80 -7.76 -14.03 -1.93
CA PRO A 80 -7.64 -12.75 -1.23
C PRO A 80 -7.16 -11.66 -2.18
N LYS A 81 -7.21 -10.43 -1.71
CA LYS A 81 -6.49 -9.35 -2.37
C LYS A 81 -5.01 -9.44 -1.97
N PHE A 82 -4.11 -9.28 -2.93
CA PHE A 82 -2.67 -9.41 -2.68
C PHE A 82 -2.00 -8.04 -2.58
N LEU A 83 -1.17 -7.86 -1.55
CA LEU A 83 -0.25 -6.74 -1.38
C LEU A 83 1.18 -7.28 -1.30
N ILE A 84 2.04 -6.82 -2.19
CA ILE A 84 3.47 -7.15 -2.17
C ILE A 84 4.20 -6.17 -1.26
N TYR A 85 5.00 -6.69 -0.33
CA TYR A 85 5.79 -5.92 0.63
C TYR A 85 7.26 -6.31 0.55
N THR A 86 8.12 -5.41 0.07
CA THR A 86 9.49 -5.77 -0.33
C THR A 86 10.54 -4.74 0.05
N GLY A 87 11.75 -5.23 0.35
CA GLY A 87 12.94 -4.39 0.50
C GLY A 87 13.67 -4.09 -0.81
N LEU A 88 13.30 -4.78 -1.90
CA LEU A 88 13.88 -4.55 -3.21
C LEU A 88 13.35 -3.25 -3.82
N THR A 89 14.22 -2.56 -4.54
CA THR A 89 13.90 -1.32 -5.28
C THR A 89 14.08 -1.51 -6.79
N ASP A 90 13.91 -2.75 -7.26
CA ASP A 90 14.03 -3.10 -8.68
C ASP A 90 12.90 -2.43 -9.49
N PRO A 91 13.22 -1.66 -10.54
CA PRO A 91 12.20 -1.03 -11.39
C PRO A 91 11.23 -2.02 -12.04
N ASP A 92 11.73 -3.22 -12.40
CA ASP A 92 10.92 -4.25 -13.05
C ASP A 92 9.88 -4.87 -12.10
N LEU A 93 10.04 -4.64 -10.78
CA LEU A 93 9.14 -5.17 -9.79
C LEU A 93 7.74 -4.54 -9.85
N LEU A 94 7.64 -3.27 -10.24
CA LEU A 94 6.36 -2.62 -10.43
C LEU A 94 5.54 -3.34 -11.52
N GLU A 95 6.19 -3.62 -12.66
CA GLU A 95 5.55 -4.34 -13.77
C GLU A 95 5.21 -5.79 -13.37
N ALA A 96 6.12 -6.48 -12.69
CA ALA A 96 5.88 -7.82 -12.18
C ALA A 96 4.71 -7.88 -11.20
N ALA A 97 4.57 -6.90 -10.29
CA ALA A 97 3.45 -6.78 -9.37
C ALA A 97 2.12 -6.55 -10.11
N TYR A 98 2.11 -5.69 -11.13
CA TYR A 98 0.91 -5.49 -11.96
C TYR A 98 0.53 -6.77 -12.71
N ARG A 99 1.48 -7.44 -13.33
CA ARG A 99 1.25 -8.69 -14.10
C ARG A 99 0.79 -9.85 -13.22
N SER A 100 1.23 -9.90 -11.96
CA SER A 100 0.79 -10.93 -11.02
C SER A 100 -0.66 -10.74 -10.54
N GLY A 101 -1.28 -9.60 -10.83
CA GLY A 101 -2.60 -9.26 -10.33
C GLY A 101 -2.62 -8.71 -8.90
N ALA A 102 -1.46 -8.39 -8.32
CA ALA A 102 -1.39 -7.73 -7.03
C ALA A 102 -2.17 -6.40 -7.04
N ARG A 103 -2.81 -6.10 -5.93
CA ARG A 103 -3.52 -4.84 -5.73
C ARG A 103 -2.70 -3.79 -5.01
N GLY A 104 -1.56 -4.20 -4.43
CA GLY A 104 -0.64 -3.29 -3.76
C GLY A 104 0.81 -3.70 -3.91
N LEU A 105 1.69 -2.69 -3.91
CA LEU A 105 3.14 -2.83 -3.81
C LEU A 105 3.65 -1.74 -2.88
N VAL A 106 4.31 -2.13 -1.79
CA VAL A 106 4.85 -1.23 -0.76
C VAL A 106 6.31 -1.58 -0.51
N ALA A 107 7.16 -0.56 -0.48
CA ALA A 107 8.56 -0.70 -0.10
C ALA A 107 8.70 -0.80 1.42
N LYS A 108 9.49 -1.76 1.93
CA LYS A 108 9.74 -1.91 3.39
C LYS A 108 10.26 -0.62 4.06
N PRO A 109 11.13 0.20 3.42
CA PRO A 109 11.58 1.46 3.99
C PRO A 109 10.49 2.54 4.14
N ALA A 110 9.34 2.39 3.50
CA ALA A 110 8.24 3.37 3.58
C ALA A 110 7.60 3.49 4.99
N GLY A 111 7.85 2.50 5.85
CA GLY A 111 7.34 2.49 7.23
C GLY A 111 5.98 1.86 7.40
N LEU A 112 5.65 1.57 8.68
CA LEU A 112 4.44 0.82 9.05
C LEU A 112 3.14 1.56 8.67
N ASP A 113 3.10 2.87 8.85
CA ASP A 113 1.88 3.65 8.60
C ASP A 113 1.48 3.63 7.12
N VAL A 114 2.48 3.68 6.22
CA VAL A 114 2.27 3.54 4.78
C VAL A 114 1.73 2.15 4.43
N LEU A 115 2.28 1.10 5.06
CA LEU A 115 1.78 -0.27 4.89
C LEU A 115 0.33 -0.40 5.37
N VAL A 116 -0.01 0.17 6.51
CA VAL A 116 -1.37 0.17 7.08
C VAL A 116 -2.35 0.86 6.14
N ASP A 117 -2.01 2.03 5.60
CA ASP A 117 -2.86 2.76 4.66
C ASP A 117 -3.04 1.97 3.35
N ALA A 118 -1.97 1.39 2.83
CA ALA A 118 -2.01 0.53 1.65
C ALA A 118 -2.92 -0.71 1.86
N LEU A 119 -2.81 -1.35 3.02
CA LEU A 119 -3.66 -2.50 3.38
C LEU A 119 -5.14 -2.13 3.44
N ARG A 120 -5.48 -0.99 4.05
CA ARG A 120 -6.85 -0.49 4.11
C ARG A 120 -7.40 -0.17 2.72
N GLU A 121 -6.59 0.46 1.87
CA GLU A 121 -6.96 0.78 0.50
C GLU A 121 -7.21 -0.50 -0.31
N VAL A 122 -6.30 -1.46 -0.25
CA VAL A 122 -6.44 -2.76 -0.92
C VAL A 122 -7.66 -3.52 -0.40
N TRP A 123 -7.89 -3.53 0.92
CA TRP A 123 -9.05 -4.19 1.52
C TRP A 123 -10.38 -3.62 1.03
N ARG A 124 -10.47 -2.29 0.84
CA ARG A 124 -11.65 -1.62 0.28
C ARG A 124 -11.85 -1.87 -1.22
N GLY A 125 -10.91 -2.57 -1.86
CA GLY A 125 -10.96 -2.89 -3.31
C GLY A 125 -10.19 -1.92 -4.19
N GLY A 126 -9.54 -0.91 -3.60
CA GLY A 126 -8.63 0.00 -4.28
C GLY A 126 -7.30 -0.65 -4.67
N ARG A 127 -6.38 0.17 -5.13
CA ARG A 127 -5.01 -0.21 -5.49
C ARG A 127 -4.02 0.75 -4.86
N TYR A 128 -2.89 0.22 -4.39
CA TYR A 128 -1.81 1.03 -3.83
C TYR A 128 -0.45 0.56 -4.36
N PHE A 129 0.21 1.39 -5.15
CA PHE A 129 1.56 1.11 -5.65
C PHE A 129 2.49 2.24 -5.25
N ASP A 130 3.51 1.91 -4.43
CA ASP A 130 4.49 2.86 -3.95
C ASP A 130 5.33 3.39 -5.13
N ARG A 131 5.42 4.70 -5.23
CA ARG A 131 6.08 5.40 -6.33
C ARG A 131 7.60 5.30 -6.32
N SER A 132 8.21 4.88 -5.21
CA SER A 132 9.63 4.60 -5.17
C SER A 132 10.06 3.60 -6.25
N PHE A 133 9.13 2.77 -6.73
CA PHE A 133 9.36 1.84 -7.84
C PHE A 133 9.21 2.49 -9.23
N ALA A 134 8.50 3.60 -9.34
CA ALA A 134 8.32 4.30 -10.62
C ALA A 134 9.49 5.27 -10.95
N ALA A 135 10.21 5.74 -9.93
CA ALA A 135 11.27 6.75 -10.10
C ALA A 135 12.55 6.23 -10.78
N ASN A 136 12.73 4.92 -10.91
CA ASN A 136 13.91 4.28 -11.50
C ASN A 136 13.68 3.64 -12.88
N GLY A 137 12.49 3.74 -13.44
CA GLY A 137 12.13 3.16 -14.74
C GLY A 137 11.68 4.22 -15.73
N THR A 138 12.42 4.34 -16.83
CA THR A 138 12.10 5.10 -18.05
C THR A 138 10.63 4.99 -18.46
N ASN A 139 10.06 6.14 -18.87
CA ASN A 139 8.91 6.31 -19.74
C ASN A 139 8.28 5.01 -20.32
N GLY A 140 7.44 4.36 -19.55
CA GLY A 140 6.54 3.34 -20.04
C GLY A 140 5.14 3.91 -20.10
N ASN A 141 4.69 4.22 -21.30
CA ASN A 141 3.38 4.70 -21.66
C ASN A 141 2.31 3.65 -21.27
N GLY A 142 1.89 3.66 -20.02
CA GLY A 142 0.79 2.85 -19.48
C GLY A 142 -0.44 3.70 -19.35
N ASN A 143 -1.29 3.58 -20.33
CA ASN A 143 -2.55 4.24 -20.59
C ASN A 143 -3.43 4.44 -19.34
N GLY A 144 -3.68 5.69 -18.94
CA GLY A 144 -4.98 6.13 -18.47
C GLY A 144 -5.45 5.71 -17.07
N ALA A 145 -4.60 5.77 -16.02
CA ALA A 145 -5.11 6.00 -14.68
C ALA A 145 -4.77 7.43 -14.29
N ALA A 146 -5.81 8.24 -14.16
CA ALA A 146 -5.74 9.67 -13.93
C ALA A 146 -4.73 10.05 -12.84
N LYS A 147 -4.09 11.21 -13.01
CA LYS A 147 -3.30 11.97 -12.01
C LYS A 147 -4.15 12.38 -10.79
N THR A 148 -5.11 11.56 -10.37
CA THR A 148 -6.00 11.81 -9.25
C THR A 148 -5.30 11.52 -7.93
N LEU A 149 -5.55 12.38 -6.94
CA LEU A 149 -5.07 12.18 -5.59
C LEU A 149 -5.70 10.92 -4.99
N SER A 150 -4.96 10.19 -4.16
CA SER A 150 -5.59 9.15 -3.34
C SER A 150 -6.50 9.82 -2.29
N PRO A 151 -7.51 9.11 -1.74
CA PRO A 151 -8.38 9.66 -0.70
C PRO A 151 -7.60 10.26 0.47
N ARG A 152 -6.47 9.65 0.82
CA ARG A 152 -5.61 10.12 1.91
C ARG A 152 -4.80 11.37 1.54
N GLU A 153 -4.32 11.47 0.32
CA GLU A 153 -3.65 12.65 -0.18
C GLU A 153 -4.62 13.84 -0.28
N SER A 154 -5.85 13.61 -0.76
CA SER A 154 -6.90 14.63 -0.80
C SER A 154 -7.25 15.10 0.61
N GLU A 155 -7.44 14.20 1.57
CA GLU A 155 -7.73 14.53 2.96
C GLU A 155 -6.61 15.38 3.59
N ILE A 156 -5.35 15.01 3.38
CA ILE A 156 -4.20 15.74 3.91
C ILE A 156 -4.07 17.12 3.25
N LEU A 157 -4.25 17.23 1.92
CA LEU A 157 -4.23 18.53 1.24
C LEU A 157 -5.41 19.42 1.65
N ALA A 158 -6.60 18.85 1.90
CA ALA A 158 -7.74 19.61 2.43
C ALA A 158 -7.45 20.18 3.83
N LEU A 159 -6.78 19.43 4.69
CA LEU A 159 -6.36 19.90 6.01
C LEU A 159 -5.26 20.97 5.92
N LEU A 160 -4.32 20.85 4.96
CA LEU A 160 -3.35 21.90 4.66
C LEU A 160 -4.03 23.17 4.15
N ALA A 161 -5.07 23.05 3.31
CA ALA A 161 -5.87 24.17 2.84
C ALA A 161 -6.60 24.92 3.98
N GLN A 162 -6.93 24.21 5.06
CA GLN A 162 -7.47 24.78 6.29
C GLN A 162 -6.40 25.43 7.19
N GLY A 163 -5.13 25.40 6.80
CA GLY A 163 -4.02 26.02 7.52
C GLY A 163 -3.38 25.13 8.59
N LEU A 164 -3.72 23.84 8.67
CA LEU A 164 -3.09 22.93 9.64
C LEU A 164 -1.63 22.64 9.24
N THR A 165 -0.77 22.57 10.23
CA THR A 165 0.60 22.09 10.08
C THR A 165 0.68 20.58 9.91
N GLY A 166 1.78 20.07 9.36
CA GLY A 166 1.99 18.62 9.22
C GLY A 166 1.91 17.86 10.56
N GLU A 167 2.31 18.47 11.67
CA GLU A 167 2.20 17.89 13.00
C GLU A 167 0.76 17.82 13.51
N GLU A 168 -0.03 18.87 13.28
CA GLU A 168 -1.45 18.90 13.62
C GLU A 168 -2.24 17.90 12.79
N ILE A 169 -1.93 17.78 11.49
CA ILE A 169 -2.51 16.77 10.60
C ILE A 169 -2.15 15.37 11.10
N ALA A 170 -0.89 15.13 11.46
CA ALA A 170 -0.45 13.85 11.99
C ALA A 170 -1.24 13.45 13.24
N LYS A 171 -1.42 14.37 14.19
CA LYS A 171 -2.25 14.16 15.39
C LYS A 171 -3.70 13.88 15.04
N ARG A 172 -4.29 14.68 14.16
CA ARG A 172 -5.71 14.57 13.79
C ARG A 172 -6.04 13.27 13.08
N LEU A 173 -5.11 12.79 12.25
CA LEU A 173 -5.28 11.59 11.43
C LEU A 173 -4.69 10.32 12.07
N VAL A 174 -4.12 10.45 13.29
CA VAL A 174 -3.45 9.36 14.02
C VAL A 174 -2.32 8.74 13.17
N LEU A 175 -1.50 9.60 12.57
CA LEU A 175 -0.34 9.24 11.74
C LEU A 175 0.95 9.74 12.38
N SER A 176 2.10 9.24 11.87
CA SER A 176 3.39 9.88 12.14
C SER A 176 3.56 11.15 11.28
N PRO A 177 4.31 12.17 11.76
CA PRO A 177 4.63 13.34 10.94
C PRO A 177 5.37 12.97 9.64
N GLU A 178 6.15 11.89 9.65
CA GLU A 178 6.86 11.40 8.48
C GLU A 178 5.91 10.82 7.42
N THR A 179 4.87 10.10 7.87
CA THR A 179 3.82 9.58 6.98
C THR A 179 3.08 10.74 6.30
N VAL A 180 2.75 11.79 7.06
CA VAL A 180 2.12 12.99 6.48
C VAL A 180 3.02 13.66 5.45
N ARG A 181 4.35 13.79 5.72
CA ARG A 181 5.30 14.31 4.74
C ARG A 181 5.34 13.47 3.47
N THR A 182 5.30 12.15 3.60
CA THR A 182 5.29 11.22 2.46
C THR A 182 4.05 11.43 1.59
N HIS A 183 2.86 11.52 2.19
CA HIS A 183 1.62 11.78 1.43
C HIS A 183 1.64 13.16 0.75
N ILE A 184 2.13 14.20 1.44
CA ILE A 184 2.27 15.54 0.84
C ILE A 184 3.21 15.50 -0.37
N ARG A 185 4.37 14.84 -0.25
CA ARG A 185 5.31 14.68 -1.36
C ARG A 185 4.67 13.96 -2.54
N ASN A 186 3.97 12.86 -2.29
CA ASN A 186 3.28 12.09 -3.33
C ASN A 186 2.20 12.92 -4.02
N ALA A 187 1.42 13.70 -3.25
CA ALA A 187 0.41 14.61 -3.79
C ALA A 187 1.05 15.71 -4.65
N MET A 188 2.16 16.31 -4.19
CA MET A 188 2.91 17.31 -4.97
C MET A 188 3.40 16.76 -6.30
N GLU A 189 3.91 15.54 -6.33
CA GLU A 189 4.34 14.87 -7.56
C GLU A 189 3.17 14.61 -8.51
N LYS A 190 2.02 14.15 -7.98
CA LYS A 190 0.81 13.89 -8.77
C LYS A 190 0.29 15.15 -9.45
N LEU A 191 0.34 16.26 -8.73
CA LEU A 191 -0.13 17.55 -9.19
C LEU A 191 0.94 18.34 -9.94
N ASP A 192 2.14 17.77 -10.12
CA ASP A 192 3.29 18.49 -10.70
C ASP A 192 3.53 19.85 -9.99
N ALA A 193 3.46 19.83 -8.65
CA ALA A 193 3.61 21.01 -7.81
C ALA A 193 4.99 21.04 -7.16
N ARG A 194 5.62 22.23 -7.15
CA ARG A 194 6.95 22.44 -6.55
C ARG A 194 6.89 22.80 -5.07
N THR A 195 5.73 23.26 -4.60
CA THR A 195 5.51 23.65 -3.20
C THR A 195 4.18 23.08 -2.68
N ARG A 196 4.08 22.95 -1.34
CA ARG A 196 2.83 22.51 -0.68
C ARG A 196 1.66 23.43 -1.01
N THR A 197 1.91 24.73 -1.03
CA THR A 197 0.90 25.75 -1.37
C THR A 197 0.42 25.59 -2.81
N GLU A 198 1.34 25.35 -3.74
CA GLU A 198 1.00 25.09 -5.15
C GLU A 198 0.19 23.81 -5.29
N ALA A 199 0.53 22.76 -4.54
CA ALA A 199 -0.24 21.52 -4.53
C ALA A 199 -1.67 21.73 -4.04
N VAL A 200 -1.87 22.51 -2.97
CA VAL A 200 -3.20 22.87 -2.48
C VAL A 200 -4.00 23.65 -3.52
N VAL A 201 -3.40 24.65 -4.17
CA VAL A 201 -4.07 25.45 -5.21
C VAL A 201 -4.48 24.56 -6.38
N LYS A 202 -3.57 23.74 -6.90
CA LYS A 202 -3.87 22.81 -8.01
C LYS A 202 -4.94 21.80 -7.65
N ALA A 203 -4.95 21.28 -6.41
CA ALA A 203 -5.97 20.35 -5.95
C ALA A 203 -7.35 21.00 -5.84
N LEU A 204 -7.44 22.27 -5.46
CA LEU A 204 -8.68 23.05 -5.46
C LEU A 204 -9.17 23.33 -6.88
N ASP A 205 -8.26 23.72 -7.79
CA ASP A 205 -8.60 24.02 -9.20
C ASP A 205 -9.07 22.78 -9.96
N LEU A 206 -8.59 21.59 -9.57
CA LEU A 206 -9.01 20.30 -10.15
C LEU A 206 -10.23 19.67 -9.43
N GLU A 207 -10.83 20.37 -8.48
CA GLU A 207 -11.93 19.89 -7.63
C GLU A 207 -11.61 18.58 -6.85
N GLU A 208 -10.32 18.29 -6.67
CA GLU A 208 -9.86 17.09 -5.94
C GLU A 208 -9.95 17.26 -4.41
N ILE A 209 -10.07 18.50 -3.92
CA ILE A 209 -10.35 18.85 -2.52
C ILE A 209 -11.35 20.00 -2.44
N GLN A 210 -12.06 20.07 -1.31
CA GLN A 210 -12.94 21.20 -0.97
C GLN A 210 -12.32 22.01 0.17
N ARG A 211 -12.67 23.30 0.25
CA ARG A 211 -12.24 24.17 1.34
C ARG A 211 -12.94 23.85 2.66
#